data_02cb8a22dcdff287c77249f768162aea
#
_entry.id   02cb8a22dcdff287c77249f768162aea
#
_cell.length_a   1.000
_cell.length_b   1.000
_cell.length_c   1.000
_cell.angle_alpha   90.00
_cell.angle_beta   90.00
_cell.angle_gamma   90.00
#
_symmetry.space_group_name_H-M   'P 1'
#
loop_
_entity.id
_entity.type
_entity.pdbx_description
1 polymer ?
#
loop_
_entity_poly.entity_id
_entity_poly.type
_entity_poly.pdbx_seq_one_letter_code
_entity_poly.pdbx_strand_id
1 'polypeptide(L)'
;MFFAWTASYSAFGWGQIGHRIVGEIATAHLKPCAEKKISAILQGESLALCSTWMDEIKSDKAYDHWDAWHYCTIGDHQTYAEAGTPTQGDILKKLEEITRELETKKFTHGGEAVAIKVLVHLIGDLHQPLHVGRGDDKGGNDFKIKYFGKSSNLHRIWDSELIDGQQLSYTEYSQ
;
A
#
# COMPACT_ATOMS: atom_id res chain seq x y z
N MET A 1 -15.98 -30.10 -19.80
CA MET A 1 -16.35 -28.99 -18.90
C MET A 1 -15.05 -28.35 -18.42
N PHE A 2 -14.58 -27.32 -19.11
CA PHE A 2 -13.33 -26.64 -18.77
C PHE A 2 -13.60 -25.61 -17.69
N PHE A 3 -13.08 -25.82 -16.50
CA PHE A 3 -13.06 -24.78 -15.47
C PHE A 3 -12.00 -23.74 -15.87
N ALA A 4 -12.45 -22.58 -16.34
CA ALA A 4 -11.61 -21.43 -16.48
C ALA A 4 -11.25 -20.93 -15.07
N TRP A 5 -10.03 -21.14 -14.64
CA TRP A 5 -9.47 -20.52 -13.46
C TRP A 5 -9.23 -19.04 -13.79
N THR A 6 -10.16 -18.19 -13.38
CA THR A 6 -9.94 -16.75 -13.38
C THR A 6 -8.95 -16.46 -12.24
N ALA A 7 -7.69 -16.32 -12.57
CA ALA A 7 -6.71 -15.78 -11.64
C ALA A 7 -7.13 -14.32 -11.36
N SER A 8 -7.68 -14.08 -10.19
CA SER A 8 -7.87 -12.73 -9.67
C SER A 8 -6.48 -12.14 -9.46
N TYR A 9 -6.05 -11.28 -10.34
CA TYR A 9 -4.85 -10.48 -10.13
C TYR A 9 -5.23 -9.38 -9.13
N SER A 10 -4.94 -9.61 -7.87
CA SER A 10 -4.95 -8.55 -6.87
C SER A 10 -3.87 -7.53 -7.29
N ALA A 11 -4.26 -6.28 -7.47
CA ALA A 11 -3.28 -5.20 -7.55
C ALA A 11 -2.67 -5.09 -6.15
N PHE A 12 -1.41 -5.50 -6.03
CA PHE A 12 -0.60 -5.24 -4.83
C PHE A 12 -0.04 -3.83 -4.98
N GLY A 13 0.03 -3.09 -3.88
CA GLY A 13 0.84 -1.90 -3.75
C GLY A 13 2.32 -2.19 -4.01
N TRP A 14 3.22 -1.37 -3.50
CA TRP A 14 4.62 -1.77 -3.49
C TRP A 14 4.74 -3.22 -3.08
N GLY A 15 5.56 -4.01 -3.77
CA GLY A 15 5.90 -5.36 -3.31
C GLY A 15 6.45 -5.33 -1.88
N GLN A 16 6.51 -6.48 -1.23
CA GLN A 16 6.91 -6.58 0.18
C GLN A 16 8.19 -5.80 0.52
N ILE A 17 9.20 -5.84 -0.35
CA ILE A 17 10.46 -5.11 -0.13
C ILE A 17 10.20 -3.60 -0.12
N GLY A 18 9.41 -3.09 -1.07
CA GLY A 18 9.08 -1.66 -1.15
C GLY A 18 8.37 -1.15 0.12
N HIS A 19 7.36 -1.85 0.60
CA HIS A 19 6.69 -1.51 1.86
C HIS A 19 7.65 -1.53 3.05
N ARG A 20 8.53 -2.54 3.14
CA ARG A 20 9.54 -2.63 4.20
C ARG A 20 10.54 -1.50 4.16
N ILE A 21 10.95 -1.05 2.96
CA ILE A 21 11.81 0.14 2.79
C ILE A 21 11.13 1.36 3.39
N VAL A 22 9.84 1.60 3.08
CA VAL A 22 9.07 2.73 3.63
C VAL A 22 9.02 2.67 5.16
N GLY A 23 8.75 1.50 5.73
CA GLY A 23 8.72 1.31 7.19
C GLY A 23 10.08 1.53 7.85
N GLU A 24 11.17 1.10 7.21
CA GLU A 24 12.55 1.31 7.68
C GLU A 24 12.94 2.78 7.66
N ILE A 25 12.69 3.47 6.54
CA ILE A 25 12.92 4.92 6.42
C ILE A 25 12.10 5.67 7.46
N ALA A 26 10.83 5.34 7.63
CA ALA A 26 9.98 5.95 8.65
C ALA A 26 10.58 5.79 10.05
N THR A 27 11.09 4.60 10.39
CA THR A 27 11.74 4.33 11.68
C THR A 27 12.94 5.23 11.90
N ALA A 28 13.81 5.40 10.90
CA ALA A 28 15.00 6.27 10.98
C ALA A 28 14.66 7.75 11.23
N HIS A 29 13.46 8.19 10.90
CA HIS A 29 13.00 9.57 11.11
C HIS A 29 12.12 9.77 12.36
N LEU A 30 11.83 8.71 13.12
CA LEU A 30 11.06 8.83 14.36
C LEU A 30 11.85 9.55 15.46
N LYS A 31 11.14 10.38 16.21
CA LYS A 31 11.67 10.85 17.50
C LYS A 31 11.71 9.69 18.50
N PRO A 32 12.69 9.60 19.40
CA PRO A 32 12.83 8.48 20.35
C PRO A 32 11.55 8.21 21.19
N CYS A 33 10.81 9.27 21.55
CA CYS A 33 9.56 9.10 22.29
C CYS A 33 8.43 8.49 21.43
N ALA A 34 8.39 8.77 20.13
CA ALA A 34 7.43 8.19 19.21
C ALA A 34 7.79 6.72 18.91
N GLU A 35 9.05 6.45 18.65
CA GLU A 35 9.57 5.10 18.43
C GLU A 35 9.22 4.17 19.61
N LYS A 36 9.50 4.60 20.85
CA LYS A 36 9.16 3.83 22.04
C LYS A 36 7.66 3.54 22.17
N LYS A 37 6.81 4.54 21.85
CA LYS A 37 5.35 4.36 21.89
C LYS A 37 4.86 3.40 20.81
N ILE A 38 5.33 3.57 19.58
CA ILE A 38 4.97 2.71 18.45
C ILE A 38 5.40 1.27 18.74
N SER A 39 6.64 1.05 19.20
CA SER A 39 7.13 -0.28 19.58
C SER A 39 6.27 -0.92 20.66
N ALA A 40 5.83 -0.15 21.66
CA ALA A 40 4.95 -0.69 22.70
C ALA A 40 3.55 -1.06 22.15
N ILE A 41 2.96 -0.23 21.26
CA ILE A 41 1.66 -0.49 20.63
C ILE A 41 1.74 -1.71 19.70
N LEU A 42 2.81 -1.82 18.92
CA LEU A 42 3.04 -2.93 17.99
C LEU A 42 3.67 -4.17 18.69
N GLN A 43 3.83 -4.16 20.02
CA GLN A 43 4.39 -5.26 20.79
C GLN A 43 5.78 -5.71 20.32
N GLY A 44 6.59 -4.76 19.87
CA GLY A 44 7.95 -4.98 19.37
C GLY A 44 8.04 -5.29 17.87
N GLU A 45 6.93 -5.42 17.16
CA GLU A 45 6.95 -5.52 15.69
C GLU A 45 7.45 -4.22 15.10
N SER A 46 8.41 -4.27 14.15
CA SER A 46 8.96 -3.08 13.50
C SER A 46 7.98 -2.50 12.46
N LEU A 47 8.11 -1.19 12.16
CA LEU A 47 7.33 -0.58 11.07
C LEU A 47 7.62 -1.25 9.72
N ALA A 48 8.86 -1.69 9.49
CA ALA A 48 9.22 -2.41 8.28
C ALA A 48 8.45 -3.74 8.14
N LEU A 49 8.29 -4.49 9.24
CA LEU A 49 7.55 -5.76 9.20
C LEU A 49 6.04 -5.51 9.07
N CYS A 50 5.48 -4.63 9.88
CA CYS A 50 4.05 -4.40 9.87
C CYS A 50 3.53 -3.64 8.63
N SER A 51 4.42 -3.03 7.83
CA SER A 51 4.04 -2.32 6.60
C SER A 51 3.43 -3.22 5.52
N THR A 52 3.66 -4.52 5.55
CA THR A 52 3.08 -5.49 4.61
C THR A 52 1.73 -6.05 5.04
N TRP A 53 1.29 -5.74 6.27
CA TRP A 53 0.12 -6.36 6.88
C TRP A 53 -1.18 -6.19 6.07
N MET A 54 -1.42 -5.04 5.44
CA MET A 54 -2.63 -4.82 4.63
C MET A 54 -2.71 -5.73 3.40
N ASP A 55 -1.57 -6.07 2.80
CA ASP A 55 -1.53 -7.03 1.70
C ASP A 55 -1.72 -8.47 2.18
N GLU A 56 -1.22 -8.80 3.36
CA GLU A 56 -1.36 -10.13 3.96
C GLU A 56 -2.81 -10.47 4.29
N ILE A 57 -3.60 -9.49 4.77
CA ILE A 57 -5.01 -9.69 5.11
C ILE A 57 -5.95 -9.79 3.89
N LYS A 58 -5.50 -9.44 2.68
CA LYS A 58 -6.30 -9.58 1.44
C LYS A 58 -6.78 -11.00 1.18
N SER A 59 -6.18 -12.00 1.79
CA SER A 59 -6.65 -13.38 1.74
C SER A 59 -7.90 -13.66 2.57
N ASP A 60 -8.23 -12.78 3.51
CA ASP A 60 -9.40 -12.88 4.38
C ASP A 60 -10.54 -12.01 3.84
N LYS A 61 -11.64 -12.65 3.45
CA LYS A 61 -12.84 -12.00 2.89
C LYS A 61 -13.45 -10.92 3.79
N ALA A 62 -13.18 -10.96 5.08
CA ALA A 62 -13.62 -9.92 6.00
C ALA A 62 -13.06 -8.53 5.63
N TYR A 63 -11.94 -8.50 4.92
CA TYR A 63 -11.24 -7.28 4.49
C TYR A 63 -11.40 -6.94 3.00
N ASP A 64 -12.20 -7.68 2.22
CA ASP A 64 -12.40 -7.40 0.77
C ASP A 64 -12.78 -5.94 0.50
N HIS A 65 -13.51 -5.31 1.42
CA HIS A 65 -13.91 -3.90 1.30
C HIS A 65 -12.75 -2.90 1.48
N TRP A 66 -11.56 -3.34 1.92
CA TRP A 66 -10.36 -2.52 2.06
C TRP A 66 -9.53 -2.47 0.78
N ASP A 67 -9.81 -3.31 -0.21
CA ASP A 67 -9.05 -3.34 -1.47
C ASP A 67 -9.00 -1.98 -2.16
N ALA A 68 -10.10 -1.22 -2.12
CA ALA A 68 -10.16 0.13 -2.69
C ALA A 68 -9.31 1.16 -1.94
N TRP A 69 -8.86 0.87 -0.72
CA TRP A 69 -8.08 1.80 0.09
C TRP A 69 -6.63 1.97 -0.38
N HIS A 70 -6.13 1.03 -1.18
CA HIS A 70 -4.74 1.01 -1.64
C HIS A 70 -4.43 2.00 -2.75
N TYR A 71 -5.45 2.60 -3.39
CA TYR A 71 -5.27 3.47 -4.54
C TYR A 71 -6.37 4.52 -4.64
N CYS A 72 -6.15 5.52 -5.50
CA CYS A 72 -7.21 6.38 -6.01
C CYS A 72 -7.09 6.51 -7.54
N THR A 73 -8.22 6.76 -8.18
CA THR A 73 -8.29 6.94 -9.63
C THR A 73 -8.60 8.39 -9.95
N ILE A 74 -7.69 9.04 -10.67
CA ILE A 74 -7.85 10.43 -11.11
C ILE A 74 -7.71 10.44 -12.63
N GLY A 75 -8.74 10.90 -13.34
CA GLY A 75 -8.71 11.01 -14.79
C GLY A 75 -7.75 12.09 -15.28
N ASP A 76 -7.35 11.98 -16.55
CA ASP A 76 -6.53 13.03 -17.19
C ASP A 76 -7.20 14.38 -17.05
N HIS A 77 -6.43 15.40 -16.68
CA HIS A 77 -6.90 16.78 -16.51
C HIS A 77 -7.95 16.98 -15.38
N GLN A 78 -8.12 16.02 -14.48
CA GLN A 78 -8.98 16.13 -13.30
C GLN A 78 -8.15 16.36 -12.05
N THR A 79 -8.72 17.11 -11.12
CA THR A 79 -8.28 17.13 -9.72
C THR A 79 -8.93 15.97 -8.96
N TYR A 80 -8.41 15.62 -7.79
CA TYR A 80 -9.02 14.62 -6.91
C TYR A 80 -10.47 14.97 -6.54
N ALA A 81 -10.76 16.26 -6.30
CA ALA A 81 -12.10 16.72 -5.98
C ALA A 81 -13.10 16.51 -7.13
N GLU A 82 -12.65 16.61 -8.37
CA GLU A 82 -13.48 16.38 -9.57
C GLU A 82 -13.66 14.89 -9.88
N ALA A 83 -12.65 14.07 -9.58
CA ALA A 83 -12.73 12.62 -9.76
C ALA A 83 -13.72 11.97 -8.79
N GLY A 84 -13.88 12.56 -7.61
CA GLY A 84 -14.76 12.06 -6.53
C GLY A 84 -14.16 10.86 -5.79
N THR A 85 -14.76 10.55 -4.65
CA THR A 85 -14.31 9.45 -3.78
C THR A 85 -15.30 8.30 -3.86
N PRO A 86 -14.87 7.04 -4.05
CA PRO A 86 -15.74 5.87 -3.99
C PRO A 86 -16.46 5.75 -2.63
N THR A 87 -17.61 5.08 -2.61
CA THR A 87 -18.43 4.93 -1.39
C THR A 87 -17.65 4.26 -0.24
N GLN A 88 -16.79 3.28 -0.55
CA GLN A 88 -15.94 2.59 0.41
C GLN A 88 -14.68 3.39 0.81
N GLY A 89 -14.48 4.55 0.21
CA GLY A 89 -13.26 5.33 0.35
C GLY A 89 -12.18 4.90 -0.62
N ASP A 90 -11.09 5.66 -0.63
CA ASP A 90 -9.86 5.42 -1.37
C ASP A 90 -8.65 5.77 -0.47
N ILE A 91 -7.45 5.67 -1.02
CA ILE A 91 -6.21 5.89 -0.27
C ILE A 91 -6.16 7.26 0.42
N LEU A 92 -6.57 8.33 -0.25
CA LEU A 92 -6.50 9.69 0.31
C LEU A 92 -7.52 9.86 1.44
N LYS A 93 -8.74 9.40 1.22
CA LYS A 93 -9.80 9.45 2.24
C LYS A 93 -9.43 8.63 3.47
N LYS A 94 -8.88 7.43 3.27
CA LYS A 94 -8.49 6.56 4.38
C LYS A 94 -7.28 7.07 5.14
N LEU A 95 -6.30 7.67 4.49
CA LEU A 95 -5.20 8.35 5.17
C LEU A 95 -5.70 9.49 6.07
N GLU A 96 -6.66 10.28 5.60
CA GLU A 96 -7.28 11.33 6.42
C GLU A 96 -8.00 10.73 7.64
N GLU A 97 -8.81 9.69 7.45
CA GLU A 97 -9.56 9.02 8.52
C GLU A 97 -8.63 8.39 9.56
N ILE A 98 -7.63 7.61 9.13
CA ILE A 98 -6.68 6.93 10.02
C ILE A 98 -5.81 7.93 10.80
N THR A 99 -5.39 9.02 10.15
CA THR A 99 -4.65 10.09 10.84
C THR A 99 -5.51 10.70 11.95
N ARG A 100 -6.77 11.00 11.68
CA ARG A 100 -7.72 11.51 12.68
C ARG A 100 -7.98 10.52 13.81
N GLU A 101 -8.07 9.21 13.52
CA GLU A 101 -8.20 8.17 14.55
C GLU A 101 -7.00 8.18 15.50
N LEU A 102 -5.79 8.25 14.95
CA LEU A 102 -4.56 8.31 15.75
C LEU A 102 -4.47 9.58 16.61
N GLU A 103 -4.89 10.72 16.08
CA GLU A 103 -4.93 12.00 16.82
C GLU A 103 -5.96 11.98 17.95
N THR A 104 -7.17 11.51 17.67
CA THR A 104 -8.30 11.54 18.60
C THR A 104 -8.38 10.33 19.52
N LYS A 105 -7.61 9.28 19.26
CA LYS A 105 -7.66 7.97 19.94
C LYS A 105 -9.04 7.31 19.87
N LYS A 106 -9.79 7.58 18.79
CA LYS A 106 -11.10 6.96 18.51
C LYS A 106 -10.99 6.09 17.29
N PHE A 107 -10.85 4.79 17.51
CA PHE A 107 -10.58 3.81 16.46
C PHE A 107 -11.86 3.12 16.00
N THR A 108 -12.11 3.11 14.69
CA THR A 108 -13.25 2.43 14.06
C THR A 108 -12.82 1.23 13.22
N HIS A 109 -11.51 1.09 12.96
CA HIS A 109 -10.94 0.09 12.07
C HIS A 109 -10.04 -0.95 12.78
N GLY A 110 -10.26 -1.22 14.06
CA GLY A 110 -9.58 -2.33 14.74
C GLY A 110 -8.54 -1.94 15.80
N GLY A 111 -8.46 -0.65 16.18
CA GLY A 111 -7.61 -0.18 17.27
C GLY A 111 -6.29 0.44 16.83
N GLU A 112 -5.50 0.92 17.80
CA GLU A 112 -4.32 1.76 17.56
C GLU A 112 -3.22 1.03 16.76
N ALA A 113 -2.99 -0.24 17.04
CA ALA A 113 -2.00 -1.05 16.32
C ALA A 113 -2.39 -1.20 14.84
N VAL A 114 -3.67 -1.47 14.56
CA VAL A 114 -4.18 -1.56 13.17
C VAL A 114 -4.07 -0.23 12.47
N ALA A 115 -4.42 0.88 13.12
CA ALA A 115 -4.29 2.22 12.55
C ALA A 115 -2.84 2.54 12.14
N ILE A 116 -1.84 2.15 12.95
CA ILE A 116 -0.42 2.32 12.61
C ILE A 116 -0.04 1.46 11.40
N LYS A 117 -0.45 0.18 11.36
CA LYS A 117 -0.20 -0.73 10.23
C LYS A 117 -0.80 -0.18 8.93
N VAL A 118 -2.04 0.27 8.98
CA VAL A 118 -2.73 0.90 7.84
C VAL A 118 -2.00 2.17 7.40
N LEU A 119 -1.64 3.05 8.34
CA LEU A 119 -0.96 4.30 8.01
C LEU A 119 0.36 4.06 7.26
N VAL A 120 1.24 3.21 7.80
CA VAL A 120 2.56 2.98 7.16
C VAL A 120 2.42 2.34 5.79
N HIS A 121 1.46 1.42 5.62
CA HIS A 121 1.18 0.78 4.33
C HIS A 121 0.67 1.78 3.30
N LEU A 122 -0.40 2.53 3.62
CA LEU A 122 -1.00 3.48 2.69
C LEU A 122 -0.07 4.65 2.34
N ILE A 123 0.81 5.09 3.24
CA ILE A 123 1.87 6.04 2.89
C ILE A 123 2.80 5.44 1.84
N GLY A 124 3.15 4.16 1.95
CA GLY A 124 3.91 3.45 0.92
C GLY A 124 3.18 3.46 -0.42
N ASP A 125 1.93 3.01 -0.45
CA ASP A 125 1.11 2.95 -1.65
C ASP A 125 0.93 4.32 -2.31
N LEU A 126 0.73 5.37 -1.52
CA LEU A 126 0.59 6.74 -2.04
C LEU A 126 1.85 7.22 -2.79
N HIS A 127 3.02 6.69 -2.47
CA HIS A 127 4.28 7.01 -3.14
C HIS A 127 4.56 6.13 -4.35
N GLN A 128 3.72 5.12 -4.64
CA GLN A 128 3.78 4.37 -5.89
C GLN A 128 2.99 5.12 -6.97
N PRO A 129 3.64 5.60 -8.04
CA PRO A 129 3.01 6.53 -9.00
C PRO A 129 1.71 6.01 -9.62
N LEU A 130 1.58 4.69 -9.80
CA LEU A 130 0.43 4.08 -10.47
C LEU A 130 -0.73 3.77 -9.50
N HIS A 131 -0.53 3.99 -8.19
CA HIS A 131 -1.60 3.96 -7.18
C HIS A 131 -2.40 5.26 -7.12
N VAL A 132 -1.87 6.34 -7.70
CA VAL A 132 -2.59 7.59 -7.97
C VAL A 132 -2.70 7.71 -9.48
N GLY A 133 -3.31 6.72 -10.11
CA GLY A 133 -3.23 6.49 -11.52
C GLY A 133 -4.55 6.70 -12.26
N ARG A 134 -4.48 6.51 -13.57
CA ARG A 134 -5.62 6.58 -14.48
C ARG A 134 -6.49 5.34 -14.36
N GLY A 135 -7.80 5.51 -14.51
CA GLY A 135 -8.75 4.41 -14.43
C GLY A 135 -8.88 3.59 -15.73
N ASP A 136 -8.57 4.20 -16.87
CA ASP A 136 -8.73 3.60 -18.19
C ASP A 136 -7.77 2.42 -18.45
N ASP A 137 -6.60 2.42 -17.80
CA ASP A 137 -5.61 1.35 -17.87
C ASP A 137 -5.44 0.61 -16.52
N LYS A 138 -6.31 0.87 -15.55
CA LYS A 138 -6.25 0.32 -14.18
C LYS A 138 -4.90 0.59 -13.50
N GLY A 139 -4.44 1.83 -13.58
CA GLY A 139 -3.14 2.20 -13.04
C GLY A 139 -1.99 1.42 -13.68
N GLY A 140 -2.03 1.21 -15.00
CA GLY A 140 -1.00 0.50 -15.76
C GLY A 140 -1.10 -1.03 -15.72
N ASN A 141 -2.10 -1.63 -15.06
CA ASN A 141 -2.28 -3.09 -15.05
C ASN A 141 -2.65 -3.63 -16.44
N ASP A 142 -3.38 -2.89 -17.24
CA ASP A 142 -3.75 -3.26 -18.58
C ASP A 142 -2.65 -2.97 -19.61
N PHE A 143 -1.61 -2.21 -19.23
CA PHE A 143 -0.47 -1.91 -20.08
C PHE A 143 0.55 -3.06 -20.04
N LYS A 144 0.41 -4.02 -20.99
CA LYS A 144 1.26 -5.23 -21.07
C LYS A 144 2.60 -4.92 -21.73
N ILE A 145 3.69 -5.30 -21.08
CA ILE A 145 5.05 -5.10 -21.56
C ILE A 145 5.92 -6.34 -21.32
N LYS A 146 7.08 -6.37 -21.97
CA LYS A 146 8.12 -7.36 -21.67
C LYS A 146 9.22 -6.70 -20.85
N TYR A 147 9.53 -7.27 -19.69
CA TYR A 147 10.61 -6.83 -18.82
C TYR A 147 11.64 -7.96 -18.72
N PHE A 148 12.87 -7.68 -19.15
CA PHE A 148 13.94 -8.70 -19.30
C PHE A 148 13.46 -10.00 -19.98
N GLY A 149 12.67 -9.86 -21.06
CA GLY A 149 12.15 -11.00 -21.86
C GLY A 149 10.95 -11.72 -21.24
N LYS A 150 10.55 -11.43 -20.03
CA LYS A 150 9.36 -12.00 -19.35
C LYS A 150 8.15 -11.12 -19.57
N SER A 151 6.96 -11.74 -19.73
CA SER A 151 5.70 -10.99 -19.81
C SER A 151 5.35 -10.37 -18.45
N SER A 152 5.05 -9.07 -18.46
CA SER A 152 4.67 -8.31 -17.27
C SER A 152 3.64 -7.23 -17.65
N ASN A 153 3.34 -6.35 -16.72
CA ASN A 153 2.59 -5.11 -16.97
C ASN A 153 3.29 -3.95 -16.27
N LEU A 154 2.92 -2.74 -16.66
CA LEU A 154 3.57 -1.53 -16.14
C LEU A 154 3.43 -1.40 -14.62
N HIS A 155 2.24 -1.69 -14.08
CA HIS A 155 1.97 -1.64 -12.64
C HIS A 155 2.91 -2.56 -11.85
N ARG A 156 2.97 -3.84 -12.24
CA ARG A 156 3.81 -4.84 -11.56
C ARG A 156 5.31 -4.50 -11.60
N ILE A 157 5.77 -3.87 -12.69
CA ILE A 157 7.17 -3.45 -12.76
C ILE A 157 7.49 -2.43 -11.69
N TRP A 158 6.61 -1.44 -11.50
CA TRP A 158 6.78 -0.45 -10.44
C TRP A 158 6.63 -1.06 -9.05
N ASP A 159 5.64 -1.92 -8.84
CA ASP A 159 5.40 -2.53 -7.53
C ASP A 159 6.56 -3.37 -7.02
N SER A 160 7.16 -4.17 -7.89
CA SER A 160 8.07 -5.21 -7.46
C SER A 160 9.32 -5.33 -8.32
N GLU A 161 9.19 -5.45 -9.65
CA GLU A 161 10.30 -5.95 -10.47
C GLU A 161 11.50 -5.00 -10.53
N LEU A 162 11.29 -3.68 -10.41
CA LEU A 162 12.36 -2.68 -10.34
C LEU A 162 13.16 -2.80 -9.04
N ILE A 163 12.50 -3.03 -7.92
CA ILE A 163 13.11 -3.14 -6.60
C ILE A 163 13.72 -4.52 -6.41
N ASP A 164 12.94 -5.58 -6.63
CA ASP A 164 13.37 -6.95 -6.46
C ASP A 164 14.55 -7.32 -7.38
N GLY A 165 14.59 -6.71 -8.57
CA GLY A 165 15.65 -6.90 -9.54
C GLY A 165 17.03 -6.44 -9.08
N GLN A 166 17.11 -5.55 -8.10
CA GLN A 166 18.38 -5.10 -7.49
C GLN A 166 18.95 -6.12 -6.52
N GLN A 167 18.15 -7.06 -6.04
CA GLN A 167 18.55 -8.12 -5.10
C GLN A 167 19.16 -7.59 -3.78
N LEU A 168 18.75 -6.39 -3.38
CA LEU A 168 19.11 -5.78 -2.10
C LEU A 168 18.04 -6.10 -1.04
N SER A 169 18.46 -6.23 0.22
CA SER A 169 17.55 -6.24 1.34
C SER A 169 16.90 -4.87 1.52
N TYR A 170 15.75 -4.79 2.19
CA TYR A 170 15.09 -3.51 2.49
C TYR A 170 15.96 -2.58 3.35
N THR A 171 16.83 -3.13 4.19
CA THR A 171 17.79 -2.35 5.01
C THR A 171 18.92 -1.78 4.19
N GLU A 172 19.43 -2.50 3.18
CA GLU A 172 20.44 -1.97 2.26
C GLU A 172 19.83 -0.88 1.35
N TYR A 173 18.58 -1.06 0.95
CA TYR A 173 17.89 -0.11 0.08
C TYR A 173 17.53 1.20 0.79
N SER A 174 17.31 1.18 2.11
CA SER A 174 16.93 2.34 2.91
C SER A 174 18.08 3.26 3.30
N GLN A 175 19.33 2.87 3.02
CA GLN A 175 20.57 3.65 3.29
C GLN A 175 20.89 4.62 2.17
#